data_c7d1adaa2bfe5853e8de6a11b7dc9f1d
#
_entry.id   c7d1adaa2bfe5853e8de6a11b7dc9f1d
#
_cell.length_a   1.000
_cell.length_b   1.000
_cell.length_c   1.000
_cell.angle_alpha   90.00
_cell.angle_beta   90.00
_cell.angle_gamma   90.00
#
_symmetry.space_group_name_H-M   'P 1'
#
loop_
_entity.id
_entity.type
_entity.pdbx_description
1 polymer ?
#
loop_
_entity_poly.entity_id
_entity_poly.type
_entity_poly.pdbx_seq_one_letter_code
_entity_poly.pdbx_strand_id
1 'polypeptide(L)'
;MQIRELMSTSVDIVDPNTTIRDAARKMRADNVGALPVGENDRLVGMVTDRDITVRAVAEERAAGNTTVREVMSEKVFYCFEDEEPERAAKVMSEHQVRRLPILNRDKRLVGILAMADLARGDGEAAEHALEGVSEPSDDPRRM
;
A
#
# COMPACT_ATOMS: atom_id res chain seq x y z
N MET A 1 -18.97 -13.02 -0.87
CA MET A 1 -17.50 -13.12 -0.97
C MET A 1 -16.86 -12.07 -0.10
N GLN A 2 -15.81 -12.43 0.63
CA GLN A 2 -15.09 -11.51 1.48
C GLN A 2 -13.70 -11.24 0.92
N ILE A 3 -13.14 -10.09 1.28
CA ILE A 3 -11.78 -9.69 0.83
C ILE A 3 -10.75 -10.77 1.15
N ARG A 4 -10.87 -11.46 2.30
CA ARG A 4 -9.93 -12.53 2.68
C ARG A 4 -9.79 -13.63 1.62
N GLU A 5 -10.82 -13.82 0.80
CA GLU A 5 -10.82 -14.86 -0.24
C GLU A 5 -10.01 -14.44 -1.48
N LEU A 6 -9.71 -13.15 -1.61
CA LEU A 6 -9.02 -12.59 -2.77
C LEU A 6 -7.62 -12.09 -2.46
N MET A 7 -7.35 -11.71 -1.22
CA MET A 7 -6.08 -11.06 -0.84
C MET A 7 -4.89 -12.02 -0.87
N SER A 8 -3.70 -11.44 -0.98
CA SER A 8 -2.46 -12.17 -0.75
C SER A 8 -2.12 -12.10 0.74
N THR A 9 -1.78 -13.24 1.32
CA THR A 9 -1.33 -13.33 2.72
C THR A 9 0.19 -13.25 2.85
N SER A 10 0.91 -13.32 1.73
CA SER A 10 2.36 -13.13 1.70
C SER A 10 2.64 -11.63 1.71
N VAL A 11 2.69 -11.04 2.89
CA VAL A 11 2.87 -9.60 3.06
C VAL A 11 4.29 -9.31 3.51
N ASP A 12 5.00 -8.54 2.70
CA ASP A 12 6.30 -8.00 3.08
C ASP A 12 6.09 -6.66 3.78
N ILE A 13 6.39 -6.65 5.06
CA ILE A 13 6.28 -5.47 5.91
C ILE A 13 7.67 -4.96 6.20
N VAL A 14 7.86 -3.65 6.24
CA VAL A 14 9.11 -3.06 6.71
C VAL A 14 8.89 -2.40 8.05
N ASP A 15 9.90 -2.45 8.90
CA ASP A 15 9.91 -1.75 10.18
C ASP A 15 10.18 -0.25 9.91
N PRO A 16 9.58 0.67 10.67
CA PRO A 16 9.81 2.10 10.45
C PRO A 16 11.27 2.53 10.62
N ASN A 17 12.09 1.76 11.31
CA ASN A 17 13.52 2.05 11.48
C ASN A 17 14.41 1.42 10.38
N THR A 18 13.80 0.69 9.45
CA THR A 18 14.49 0.18 8.26
C THR A 18 15.02 1.35 7.44
N THR A 19 16.24 1.22 6.88
CA THR A 19 16.74 2.26 5.98
C THR A 19 15.98 2.26 4.67
N ILE A 20 15.90 3.40 4.02
CA ILE A 20 15.24 3.48 2.72
C ILE A 20 15.99 2.68 1.66
N ARG A 21 17.32 2.48 1.83
CA ARG A 21 18.09 1.60 0.96
C ARG A 21 17.55 0.17 1.03
N ASP A 22 17.35 -0.34 2.24
CA ASP A 22 16.86 -1.72 2.42
C ASP A 22 15.41 -1.85 1.97
N ALA A 23 14.58 -0.82 2.18
CA ALA A 23 13.22 -0.78 1.65
C ALA A 23 13.22 -0.82 0.11
N ALA A 24 14.11 -0.03 -0.52
CA ALA A 24 14.24 -0.02 -1.98
C ALA A 24 14.69 -1.38 -2.52
N ARG A 25 15.62 -2.05 -1.82
CA ARG A 25 16.05 -3.40 -2.18
C ARG A 25 14.91 -4.40 -2.13
N LYS A 26 14.06 -4.28 -1.12
CA LYS A 26 12.89 -5.13 -0.96
C LYS A 26 11.88 -4.89 -2.07
N MET A 27 11.63 -3.63 -2.42
CA MET A 27 10.78 -3.27 -3.55
C MET A 27 11.29 -3.88 -4.86
N ARG A 28 12.60 -3.84 -5.06
CA ARG A 28 13.22 -4.43 -6.24
C ARG A 28 13.06 -5.94 -6.27
N ALA A 29 13.34 -6.60 -5.14
CA ALA A 29 13.25 -8.06 -5.05
C ALA A 29 11.82 -8.57 -5.27
N ASP A 30 10.84 -7.86 -4.74
CA ASP A 30 9.43 -8.24 -4.80
C ASP A 30 8.69 -7.64 -6.01
N ASN A 31 9.36 -6.76 -6.76
CA ASN A 31 8.79 -6.04 -7.90
C ASN A 31 7.52 -5.28 -7.51
N VAL A 32 7.59 -4.52 -6.43
CA VAL A 32 6.49 -3.69 -5.93
C VAL A 32 6.99 -2.26 -5.70
N GLY A 33 6.08 -1.30 -5.82
CA GLY A 33 6.38 0.12 -5.60
C GLY A 33 5.89 0.65 -4.26
N ALA A 34 5.28 -0.20 -3.44
CA ALA A 34 4.74 0.20 -2.15
C ALA A 34 4.90 -0.93 -1.14
N LEU A 35 5.22 -0.57 0.10
CA LEU A 35 5.36 -1.52 1.20
C LEU A 35 4.61 -0.99 2.42
N PRO A 36 3.83 -1.86 3.10
CA PRO A 36 3.27 -1.49 4.40
C PRO A 36 4.40 -1.32 5.42
N VAL A 37 4.25 -0.35 6.28
CA VAL A 37 5.18 -0.12 7.39
C VAL A 37 4.48 -0.56 8.66
N GLY A 38 5.06 -1.52 9.36
CA GLY A 38 4.45 -2.12 10.54
C GLY A 38 5.37 -2.13 11.74
N GLU A 39 4.76 -1.98 12.91
CA GLU A 39 5.44 -2.03 14.19
C GLU A 39 4.56 -2.87 15.11
N ASN A 40 5.09 -3.99 15.62
CA ASN A 40 4.36 -4.93 16.47
C ASN A 40 3.06 -5.44 15.81
N ASP A 41 3.14 -5.80 14.53
CA ASP A 41 2.04 -6.26 13.68
C ASP A 41 0.95 -5.20 13.43
N ARG A 42 1.20 -3.97 13.83
CA ARG A 42 0.27 -2.87 13.59
C ARG A 42 0.76 -2.03 12.43
N LEU A 43 -0.16 -1.71 11.54
CA LEU A 43 0.12 -0.84 10.40
C LEU A 43 0.32 0.59 10.92
N VAL A 44 1.48 1.17 10.66
CA VAL A 44 1.80 2.54 11.08
C VAL A 44 2.00 3.50 9.90
N GLY A 45 2.12 2.97 8.69
CA GLY A 45 2.29 3.81 7.51
C GLY A 45 2.42 2.99 6.24
N MET A 46 2.65 3.70 5.15
CA MET A 46 3.01 3.13 3.85
C MET A 46 4.21 3.89 3.31
N VAL A 47 5.13 3.18 2.69
CA VAL A 47 6.25 3.78 1.98
C VAL A 47 6.21 3.36 0.53
N THR A 48 6.40 4.32 -0.37
CA THR A 48 6.38 4.09 -1.80
C THR A 48 7.74 4.47 -2.41
N ASP A 49 7.99 3.96 -3.62
CA ASP A 49 9.15 4.37 -4.41
C ASP A 49 9.14 5.87 -4.68
N ARG A 50 7.95 6.45 -4.88
CA ARG A 50 7.82 7.89 -5.03
C ARG A 50 8.22 8.65 -3.75
N ASP A 51 7.81 8.15 -2.58
CA ASP A 51 8.23 8.75 -1.30
C ASP A 51 9.76 8.81 -1.19
N ILE A 52 10.43 7.73 -1.54
CA ILE A 52 11.89 7.65 -1.49
C ILE A 52 12.51 8.66 -2.46
N THR A 53 11.99 8.73 -3.67
CA THR A 53 12.51 9.62 -4.70
C THR A 53 12.33 11.09 -4.32
N VAL A 54 11.11 11.46 -3.91
CA VAL A 54 10.75 12.87 -3.69
C VAL A 54 11.20 13.38 -2.33
N ARG A 55 11.11 12.54 -1.29
CA ARG A 55 11.40 12.96 0.08
C ARG A 55 12.82 12.65 0.55
N ALA A 56 13.55 11.83 -0.20
CA ALA A 56 14.92 11.50 0.14
C ALA A 56 15.89 11.87 -0.97
N VAL A 57 15.75 11.32 -2.18
CA VAL A 57 16.69 11.59 -3.27
C VAL A 57 16.70 13.06 -3.64
N ALA A 58 15.51 13.66 -3.83
CA ALA A 58 15.41 15.08 -4.18
C ALA A 58 15.92 16.01 -3.08
N GLU A 59 15.89 15.57 -1.83
CA GLU A 59 16.38 16.33 -0.67
C GLU A 59 17.83 16.00 -0.31
N GLU A 60 18.51 15.24 -1.17
CA GLU A 60 19.92 14.86 -0.99
C GLU A 60 20.20 14.06 0.29
N ARG A 61 19.22 13.30 0.76
CA ARG A 61 19.37 12.49 1.95
C ARG A 61 20.04 11.15 1.59
N ALA A 62 20.95 10.71 2.45
CA ALA A 62 21.67 9.46 2.21
C ALA A 62 20.79 8.25 2.46
N ALA A 63 20.70 7.37 1.47
CA ALA A 63 19.83 6.18 1.53
C ALA A 63 20.19 5.24 2.69
N GLY A 64 21.46 5.14 3.05
CA GLY A 64 21.92 4.28 4.14
C GLY A 64 21.72 4.86 5.53
N ASN A 65 21.40 6.16 5.64
CA ASN A 65 21.23 6.87 6.91
C ASN A 65 19.87 7.47 7.09
N THR A 66 18.94 7.24 6.15
CA THR A 66 17.56 7.73 6.22
C THR A 66 16.64 6.56 6.47
N THR A 67 15.74 6.68 7.44
CA THR A 67 14.82 5.61 7.78
C THR A 67 13.50 5.76 7.02
N VAL A 68 12.79 4.65 6.91
CA VAL A 68 11.44 4.61 6.32
C VAL A 68 10.52 5.59 7.04
N ARG A 69 10.60 5.69 8.36
CA ARG A 69 9.80 6.60 9.17
C ARG A 69 9.89 8.05 8.66
N GLU A 70 11.08 8.45 8.22
CA GLU A 70 11.32 9.83 7.79
C GLU A 70 10.68 10.19 6.45
N VAL A 71 10.33 9.19 5.64
CA VAL A 71 9.77 9.42 4.30
C VAL A 71 8.38 8.83 4.09
N MET A 72 7.93 7.91 4.96
CA MET A 72 6.64 7.26 4.81
C MET A 72 5.46 8.21 4.97
N SER A 73 4.30 7.79 4.50
CA SER A 73 3.03 8.44 4.79
C SER A 73 2.37 7.72 5.96
N GLU A 74 1.94 8.46 6.98
CA GLU A 74 1.19 7.94 8.11
C GLU A 74 -0.30 7.86 7.80
N LYS A 75 -0.75 8.52 6.75
CA LYS A 75 -2.13 8.47 6.30
C LYS A 75 -2.32 7.23 5.45
N VAL A 76 -2.92 6.20 6.04
CA VAL A 76 -3.07 4.89 5.41
C VAL A 76 -4.54 4.59 5.20
N PHE A 77 -4.87 4.11 4.01
CA PHE A 77 -6.20 3.60 3.66
C PHE A 77 -6.14 2.08 3.69
N TYR A 78 -7.12 1.44 4.32
CA TYR A 78 -7.15 -0.01 4.47
C TYR A 78 -8.58 -0.52 4.48
N CYS A 79 -8.74 -1.82 4.37
CA CYS A 79 -10.01 -2.50 4.56
C CYS A 79 -9.81 -3.63 5.56
N PHE A 80 -10.93 -4.15 6.09
CA PHE A 80 -10.91 -5.34 6.93
C PHE A 80 -11.13 -6.59 6.08
N GLU A 81 -10.53 -7.69 6.50
CA GLU A 81 -10.57 -8.94 5.74
C GLU A 81 -11.98 -9.51 5.54
N ASP A 82 -12.92 -9.16 6.42
CA ASP A 82 -14.29 -9.64 6.39
C ASP A 82 -15.24 -8.72 5.60
N GLU A 83 -14.73 -7.60 5.07
CA GLU A 83 -15.52 -6.73 4.22
C GLU A 83 -15.65 -7.30 2.81
N GLU A 84 -16.61 -6.79 2.05
CA GLU A 84 -16.83 -7.23 0.67
C GLU A 84 -15.87 -6.55 -0.30
N PRO A 85 -15.54 -7.19 -1.43
CA PRO A 85 -14.66 -6.60 -2.45
C PRO A 85 -15.11 -5.23 -2.94
N GLU A 86 -16.42 -4.98 -2.98
CA GLU A 86 -16.97 -3.69 -3.40
C GLU A 86 -16.51 -2.55 -2.49
N ARG A 87 -16.33 -2.83 -1.20
CA ARG A 87 -15.80 -1.84 -0.27
C ARG A 87 -14.35 -1.47 -0.61
N ALA A 88 -13.55 -2.46 -0.95
CA ALA A 88 -12.16 -2.24 -1.37
C ALA A 88 -12.10 -1.44 -2.67
N ALA A 89 -12.96 -1.77 -3.63
CA ALA A 89 -13.06 -1.02 -4.88
C ALA A 89 -13.39 0.45 -4.65
N LYS A 90 -14.30 0.71 -3.72
CA LYS A 90 -14.68 2.08 -3.35
C LYS A 90 -13.50 2.84 -2.74
N VAL A 91 -12.77 2.22 -1.82
CA VAL A 91 -11.59 2.84 -1.19
C VAL A 91 -10.51 3.11 -2.24
N MET A 92 -10.23 2.16 -3.12
CA MET A 92 -9.26 2.35 -4.20
C MET A 92 -9.67 3.50 -5.12
N SER A 93 -10.95 3.57 -5.47
CA SER A 93 -11.49 4.62 -6.33
C SER A 93 -11.40 5.99 -5.69
N GLU A 94 -11.87 6.13 -4.46
CA GLU A 94 -11.91 7.42 -3.74
C GLU A 94 -10.52 7.96 -3.44
N HIS A 95 -9.59 7.11 -3.09
CA HIS A 95 -8.24 7.52 -2.70
C HIS A 95 -7.20 7.29 -3.80
N GLN A 96 -7.65 6.78 -4.94
CA GLN A 96 -6.82 6.56 -6.13
C GLN A 96 -5.58 5.72 -5.84
N VAL A 97 -5.77 4.62 -5.13
CA VAL A 97 -4.71 3.66 -4.80
C VAL A 97 -5.01 2.32 -5.46
N ARG A 98 -3.96 1.57 -5.80
CA ARG A 98 -4.06 0.29 -6.52
C ARG A 98 -3.84 -0.91 -5.62
N ARG A 99 -3.46 -0.68 -4.39
CA ARG A 99 -3.22 -1.72 -3.38
C ARG A 99 -3.71 -1.24 -2.05
N LEU A 100 -4.24 -2.15 -1.24
CA LEU A 100 -4.71 -1.84 0.10
C LEU A 100 -4.15 -2.84 1.10
N PRO A 101 -3.59 -2.36 2.21
CA PRO A 101 -3.36 -3.22 3.36
C PRO A 101 -4.71 -3.73 3.88
N ILE A 102 -4.74 -4.98 4.28
CA ILE A 102 -5.94 -5.61 4.83
C ILE A 102 -5.67 -5.99 6.28
N LEU A 103 -6.56 -5.58 7.15
CA LEU A 103 -6.45 -5.81 8.58
C LEU A 103 -7.54 -6.77 9.06
N ASN A 104 -7.27 -7.46 10.17
CA ASN A 104 -8.34 -8.16 10.88
C ASN A 104 -9.01 -7.20 11.88
N ARG A 105 -10.02 -7.66 12.60
CA ARG A 105 -10.76 -6.79 13.53
C ARG A 105 -9.96 -6.40 14.78
N ASP A 106 -8.84 -7.06 15.02
CA ASP A 106 -7.87 -6.64 16.05
C ASP A 106 -6.88 -5.60 15.49
N LYS A 107 -7.10 -5.13 14.27
CA LYS A 107 -6.26 -4.16 13.55
C LYS A 107 -4.84 -4.64 13.29
N ARG A 108 -4.69 -5.95 13.11
CA ARG A 108 -3.41 -6.52 12.69
C ARG A 108 -3.40 -6.70 11.18
N LEU A 109 -2.25 -6.46 10.58
CA LEU A 109 -2.07 -6.60 9.14
C LEU A 109 -2.06 -8.09 8.78
N VAL A 110 -3.01 -8.52 7.95
CA VAL A 110 -3.19 -9.93 7.57
C VAL A 110 -3.04 -10.18 6.07
N GLY A 111 -3.03 -9.15 5.25
CA GLY A 111 -2.91 -9.34 3.81
C GLY A 111 -2.75 -8.03 3.05
N ILE A 112 -2.58 -8.18 1.74
CA ILE A 112 -2.59 -7.08 0.77
C ILE A 112 -3.58 -7.45 -0.32
N LEU A 113 -4.42 -6.50 -0.70
CA LEU A 113 -5.33 -6.64 -1.83
C LEU A 113 -4.89 -5.70 -2.94
N ALA A 114 -4.57 -6.25 -4.10
CA ALA A 114 -4.24 -5.47 -5.28
C ALA A 114 -5.45 -5.41 -6.21
N MET A 115 -5.47 -4.42 -7.10
CA MET A 115 -6.48 -4.31 -8.14
C MET A 115 -6.58 -5.57 -8.98
N ALA A 116 -5.44 -6.22 -9.26
CA ALA A 116 -5.39 -7.48 -9.99
C ALA A 116 -6.12 -8.61 -9.25
N ASP A 117 -6.11 -8.59 -7.92
CA ASP A 117 -6.84 -9.57 -7.12
C ASP A 117 -8.35 -9.40 -7.28
N LEU A 118 -8.82 -8.15 -7.34
CA LEU A 118 -10.23 -7.85 -7.63
C LEU A 118 -10.63 -8.34 -9.00
N ALA A 119 -9.77 -8.12 -10.01
CA ALA A 119 -10.05 -8.54 -11.38
C ALA A 119 -10.25 -10.05 -11.50
N ARG A 120 -9.53 -10.83 -10.70
CA ARG A 120 -9.66 -12.30 -10.70
C ARG A 120 -10.93 -12.77 -9.98
N GLY A 121 -11.39 -12.04 -8.98
CA GLY A 121 -12.49 -12.47 -8.11
C GLY A 121 -13.79 -11.71 -8.31
N ASP A 122 -13.72 -10.44 -8.70
CA ASP A 122 -14.88 -9.56 -8.89
C ASP A 122 -14.55 -8.51 -9.94
N GLY A 123 -14.83 -8.84 -11.21
CA GLY A 123 -14.53 -7.97 -12.34
C GLY A 123 -15.28 -6.64 -12.32
N GLU A 124 -16.49 -6.62 -11.77
CA GLU A 124 -17.29 -5.41 -11.64
C GLU A 124 -16.67 -4.44 -10.64
N ALA A 125 -16.25 -4.97 -9.48
CA ALA A 125 -15.52 -4.19 -8.50
C ALA A 125 -14.20 -3.67 -9.06
N ALA A 126 -13.48 -4.48 -9.86
CA ALA A 126 -12.24 -4.08 -10.50
C ALA A 126 -12.45 -2.93 -11.49
N GLU A 127 -13.52 -2.96 -12.28
CA GLU A 127 -13.85 -1.86 -13.19
C GLU A 127 -14.09 -0.56 -12.44
N HIS A 128 -14.84 -0.62 -11.36
CA HIS A 128 -15.11 0.54 -10.52
C HIS A 128 -13.83 1.15 -9.95
N ALA A 129 -12.94 0.30 -9.43
CA ALA A 129 -11.65 0.74 -8.90
C ALA A 129 -10.80 1.38 -10.00
N LEU A 130 -10.74 0.76 -11.18
CA LEU A 130 -9.95 1.26 -12.30
C LEU A 130 -10.41 2.64 -12.77
N GLU A 131 -11.71 2.86 -12.87
CA GLU A 131 -12.27 4.15 -13.26
C GLU A 131 -11.81 5.24 -12.28
N GLY A 132 -11.96 5.02 -10.99
CA GLY A 132 -11.57 6.00 -9.98
C GLY A 132 -10.07 6.28 -9.95
N VAL A 133 -9.26 5.23 -10.04
CA VAL A 133 -7.80 5.36 -10.03
C VAL A 133 -7.30 6.11 -11.26
N SER A 134 -8.01 5.97 -12.40
CA SER A 134 -7.60 6.58 -13.67
C SER A 134 -8.05 8.03 -13.81
N GLU A 135 -8.87 8.57 -12.91
CA GLU A 135 -9.29 9.96 -12.96
C GLU A 135 -8.14 10.91 -12.64
N PRO A 136 -8.15 12.13 -13.21
CA PRO A 136 -7.13 13.13 -12.88
C PRO A 136 -7.11 13.44 -11.38
N SER A 137 -5.91 13.68 -10.85
CA SER A 137 -5.72 13.98 -9.43
C SER A 137 -4.73 15.11 -9.28
N ASP A 138 -5.03 16.04 -8.36
CA ASP A 138 -4.12 17.12 -7.98
C ASP A 138 -3.18 16.71 -6.84
N ASP A 139 -3.32 15.51 -6.31
CA ASP A 139 -2.45 15.02 -5.23
C ASP A 139 -1.07 14.68 -5.79
N PRO A 140 -0.02 15.42 -5.40
CA PRO A 140 1.33 15.20 -5.92
C PRO A 140 1.89 13.81 -5.58
N ARG A 141 1.29 13.10 -4.63
CA ARG A 141 1.71 11.74 -4.28
C ARG A 141 1.27 10.71 -5.31
N ARG A 142 0.41 11.13 -6.25
CA ARG A 142 -0.23 10.23 -7.21
C ARG A 142 0.54 10.07 -8.52
N MET A 143 1.45 10.92 -8.79
CA MET A 143 2.17 10.90 -10.07
C MET A 143 3.21 9.78 -10.15
#